data_0fc0ea5e4cec25592a59f62c9590cdd7
#
_entry.id   0fc0ea5e4cec25592a59f62c9590cdd7
#
_cell.length_a   1.000
_cell.length_b   1.000
_cell.length_c   1.000
_cell.angle_alpha   90.00
_cell.angle_beta   90.00
_cell.angle_gamma   90.00
#
_symmetry.space_group_name_H-M   'P 1'
#
loop_
_entity.id
_entity.type
_entity.pdbx_description
1 polymer ?
#
loop_
_entity_poly.entity_id
_entity_poly.type
_entity_poly.pdbx_seq_one_letter_code
_entity_poly.pdbx_strand_id
1 'polypeptide(L)'
;MDTDLIYGIDDRPPLKETLFAAIQHLLAIFVAIITPPLIIAGALKLDMETTGFLVSMALFASGVSTFVQCRKLGPVGAGLLCIQGTSFSFIGPIITAGLAGGLPLIFGVCIAASPVEMIVSRTFKYLRSVITPLVSGIVVLLIGLSLIKVGVVACGGGYTAMDNGTFGSLRNIGVAVCVLLSVLFFNRCKNKYLRMSSIVLGLCIGYAIAFVMGMVDMEAVSSQNLRGFNIPVPFKYGLDFNISSFVAIALIYLITAIEATGDITANSMISGKSIEGEGYLKRVSGGVLADGVNSFISGVFNSFPNSIFAQNNGIIQLTGVASRYVGDYIAGMLILLGLFPVVGVIFSLMPDPVLGGATLLMFGTVAAAVIRIIAAQDINRKATLVLAVSLSLGLGVELMPDILGAAPQVIRGIFSSGITTGGLTAILANLFIRVKEDQTE
;
A
#
# COMPACT_ATOMS: atom_id res chain seq x y z
N MET A 1 -20.28 21.18 0.85
CA MET A 1 -20.04 20.56 -0.44
C MET A 1 -21.21 19.62 -0.69
N ASP A 2 -22.07 19.93 -1.64
CA ASP A 2 -23.07 18.96 -2.11
C ASP A 2 -22.29 17.79 -2.75
N THR A 3 -22.27 16.69 -2.06
CA THR A 3 -21.72 15.45 -2.60
C THR A 3 -22.83 14.80 -3.41
N ASP A 4 -22.63 14.64 -4.73
CA ASP A 4 -23.55 13.93 -5.63
C ASP A 4 -23.55 12.41 -5.30
N LEU A 5 -23.81 12.07 -4.04
CA LEU A 5 -23.90 10.68 -3.61
C LEU A 5 -25.26 10.09 -4.02
N ILE A 6 -25.21 8.95 -4.71
CA ILE A 6 -26.39 8.14 -5.03
C ILE A 6 -26.77 7.30 -3.80
N TYR A 7 -25.73 6.75 -3.10
CA TYR A 7 -25.91 5.96 -1.88
C TYR A 7 -24.95 6.46 -0.80
N GLY A 8 -25.49 6.87 0.33
CA GLY A 8 -24.75 7.27 1.52
C GLY A 8 -24.17 6.08 2.28
N ILE A 9 -23.46 6.36 3.39
CA ILE A 9 -22.68 5.36 4.15
C ILE A 9 -23.53 4.21 4.68
N ASP A 10 -24.73 4.50 5.17
CA ASP A 10 -25.60 3.53 5.81
C ASP A 10 -26.70 2.97 4.89
N ASP A 11 -26.73 3.44 3.64
CA ASP A 11 -27.68 2.96 2.64
C ASP A 11 -27.31 1.55 2.18
N ARG A 12 -28.32 0.77 1.82
CA ARG A 12 -28.16 -0.59 1.28
C ARG A 12 -28.58 -0.63 -0.18
N PRO A 13 -27.66 -0.44 -1.12
CA PRO A 13 -27.97 -0.52 -2.54
C PRO A 13 -28.56 -1.91 -2.90
N PRO A 14 -29.39 -2.00 -3.95
CA PRO A 14 -29.81 -3.27 -4.50
C PRO A 14 -28.64 -4.18 -4.83
N LEU A 15 -28.81 -5.50 -4.69
CA LEU A 15 -27.73 -6.49 -4.86
C LEU A 15 -26.94 -6.30 -6.17
N LYS A 16 -27.64 -6.02 -7.28
CA LYS A 16 -27.02 -5.83 -8.59
C LYS A 16 -26.05 -4.63 -8.59
N GLU A 17 -26.46 -3.52 -8.00
CA GLU A 17 -25.65 -2.29 -7.90
C GLU A 17 -24.50 -2.47 -6.90
N THR A 18 -24.76 -3.16 -5.78
CA THR A 18 -23.76 -3.52 -4.79
C THR A 18 -22.64 -4.37 -5.39
N LEU A 19 -22.99 -5.45 -6.12
CA LEU A 19 -22.00 -6.31 -6.77
C LEU A 19 -21.22 -5.55 -7.84
N PHE A 20 -21.89 -4.70 -8.59
CA PHE A 20 -21.27 -3.91 -9.62
C PHE A 20 -20.23 -2.93 -9.02
N ALA A 21 -20.62 -2.18 -7.97
CA ALA A 21 -19.70 -1.30 -7.25
C ALA A 21 -18.54 -2.10 -6.60
N ALA A 22 -18.85 -3.24 -5.97
CA ALA A 22 -17.83 -4.09 -5.35
C ALA A 22 -16.79 -4.58 -6.37
N ILE A 23 -17.21 -5.02 -7.55
CA ILE A 23 -16.29 -5.44 -8.63
C ILE A 23 -15.41 -4.26 -9.08
N GLN A 24 -15.98 -3.06 -9.20
CA GLN A 24 -15.19 -1.88 -9.58
C GLN A 24 -14.09 -1.56 -8.57
N HIS A 25 -14.43 -1.58 -7.27
CA HIS A 25 -13.44 -1.40 -6.21
C HIS A 25 -12.39 -2.50 -6.25
N LEU A 26 -12.82 -3.77 -6.39
CA LEU A 26 -11.91 -4.91 -6.45
C LEU A 26 -10.90 -4.78 -7.60
N LEU A 27 -11.37 -4.46 -8.81
CA LEU A 27 -10.49 -4.30 -9.99
C LEU A 27 -9.45 -3.19 -9.80
N ALA A 28 -9.81 -2.12 -9.10
CA ALA A 28 -8.88 -1.00 -8.89
C ALA A 28 -7.79 -1.30 -7.85
N ILE A 29 -8.09 -2.16 -6.85
CA ILE A 29 -7.17 -2.42 -5.74
C ILE A 29 -6.46 -3.76 -5.85
N PHE A 30 -6.98 -4.68 -6.64
CA PHE A 30 -6.50 -6.06 -6.70
C PHE A 30 -4.97 -6.11 -6.92
N VAL A 31 -4.50 -5.39 -7.93
CA VAL A 31 -3.07 -5.31 -8.26
C VAL A 31 -2.26 -4.71 -7.11
N ALA A 32 -2.79 -3.66 -6.48
CA ALA A 32 -2.12 -3.02 -5.35
C ALA A 32 -1.96 -3.97 -4.15
N ILE A 33 -2.90 -4.89 -3.94
CA ILE A 33 -2.81 -5.89 -2.85
C ILE A 33 -1.73 -6.94 -3.13
N ILE A 34 -1.63 -7.43 -4.37
CA ILE A 34 -0.73 -8.53 -4.72
C ILE A 34 0.71 -8.08 -5.01
N THR A 35 0.90 -6.82 -5.38
CA THR A 35 2.22 -6.30 -5.76
C THR A 35 3.23 -6.34 -4.62
N PRO A 36 2.96 -5.87 -3.39
CA PRO A 36 3.94 -5.90 -2.31
C PRO A 36 4.45 -7.31 -1.98
N PRO A 37 3.60 -8.35 -1.80
CA PRO A 37 4.09 -9.71 -1.60
C PRO A 37 4.96 -10.22 -2.75
N LEU A 38 4.64 -9.90 -4.01
CA LEU A 38 5.45 -10.29 -5.16
C LEU A 38 6.82 -9.61 -5.16
N ILE A 39 6.88 -8.30 -4.86
CA ILE A 39 8.13 -7.55 -4.74
C ILE A 39 9.01 -8.12 -3.62
N ILE A 40 8.42 -8.38 -2.44
CA ILE A 40 9.13 -8.94 -1.29
C ILE A 40 9.64 -10.34 -1.62
N ALA A 41 8.80 -11.19 -2.19
CA ALA A 41 9.18 -12.54 -2.59
C ALA A 41 10.33 -12.54 -3.61
N GLY A 42 10.27 -11.67 -4.63
CA GLY A 42 11.33 -11.52 -5.62
C GLY A 42 12.63 -11.04 -5.00
N ALA A 43 12.60 -10.04 -4.11
CA ALA A 43 13.78 -9.53 -3.42
C ALA A 43 14.42 -10.57 -2.49
N LEU A 44 13.61 -11.42 -1.86
CA LEU A 44 14.08 -12.51 -0.98
C LEU A 44 14.35 -13.81 -1.74
N LYS A 45 14.11 -13.86 -3.04
CA LYS A 45 14.28 -15.02 -3.91
C LYS A 45 13.53 -16.25 -3.40
N LEU A 46 12.28 -16.04 -2.95
CA LEU A 46 11.42 -17.11 -2.48
C LEU A 46 10.98 -18.00 -3.63
N ASP A 47 10.75 -19.28 -3.31
CA ASP A 47 10.19 -20.21 -4.28
C ASP A 47 8.74 -19.84 -4.67
N MET A 48 8.26 -20.40 -5.77
CA MET A 48 6.96 -20.10 -6.35
C MET A 48 5.79 -20.50 -5.43
N GLU A 49 5.91 -21.64 -4.72
CA GLU A 49 4.87 -22.11 -3.82
C GLU A 49 4.68 -21.15 -2.66
N THR A 50 5.79 -20.76 -2.02
CA THR A 50 5.81 -19.76 -0.94
C THR A 50 5.27 -18.41 -1.45
N THR A 51 5.70 -17.96 -2.63
CA THR A 51 5.24 -16.70 -3.23
C THR A 51 3.74 -16.73 -3.48
N GLY A 52 3.22 -17.80 -4.09
CA GLY A 52 1.78 -17.98 -4.33
C GLY A 52 0.97 -18.02 -3.05
N PHE A 53 1.49 -18.68 -2.00
CA PHE A 53 0.85 -18.70 -0.69
C PHE A 53 0.80 -17.29 -0.05
N LEU A 54 1.90 -16.53 -0.10
CA LEU A 54 1.96 -15.15 0.44
C LEU A 54 0.98 -14.22 -0.29
N VAL A 55 0.87 -14.33 -1.62
CA VAL A 55 -0.12 -13.59 -2.41
C VAL A 55 -1.55 -13.96 -2.00
N SER A 56 -1.82 -15.24 -1.84
CA SER A 56 -3.14 -15.72 -1.39
C SER A 56 -3.48 -15.21 0.01
N MET A 57 -2.53 -15.22 0.94
CA MET A 57 -2.72 -14.71 2.30
C MET A 57 -2.86 -13.19 2.33
N ALA A 58 -2.22 -12.46 1.42
CA ALA A 58 -2.40 -11.02 1.28
C ALA A 58 -3.84 -10.66 0.85
N LEU A 59 -4.41 -11.39 -0.10
CA LEU A 59 -5.81 -11.24 -0.51
C LEU A 59 -6.77 -11.59 0.63
N PHE A 60 -6.54 -12.73 1.31
CA PHE A 60 -7.34 -13.17 2.45
C PHE A 60 -7.33 -12.12 3.57
N ALA A 61 -6.13 -11.69 4.00
CA ALA A 61 -5.96 -10.72 5.07
C ALA A 61 -6.58 -9.36 4.70
N SER A 62 -6.43 -8.92 3.45
CA SER A 62 -7.05 -7.69 2.94
C SER A 62 -8.57 -7.75 3.00
N GLY A 63 -9.16 -8.91 2.71
CA GLY A 63 -10.60 -9.11 2.83
C GLY A 63 -11.07 -9.02 4.28
N VAL A 64 -10.42 -9.73 5.21
CA VAL A 64 -10.73 -9.65 6.65
C VAL A 64 -10.60 -8.22 7.16
N SER A 65 -9.51 -7.54 6.80
CA SER A 65 -9.21 -6.16 7.19
C SER A 65 -10.24 -5.17 6.67
N THR A 66 -10.66 -5.33 5.41
CA THR A 66 -11.72 -4.50 4.81
C THR A 66 -13.05 -4.68 5.54
N PHE A 67 -13.41 -5.90 5.89
CA PHE A 67 -14.63 -6.17 6.66
C PHE A 67 -14.59 -5.46 8.03
N VAL A 68 -13.51 -5.61 8.78
CA VAL A 68 -13.32 -4.96 10.09
C VAL A 68 -13.43 -3.44 9.97
N GLN A 69 -12.77 -2.87 8.95
CA GLN A 69 -12.73 -1.42 8.74
C GLN A 69 -14.10 -0.83 8.36
N CYS A 70 -14.83 -1.50 7.48
CA CYS A 70 -16.14 -1.03 7.01
C CYS A 70 -17.26 -1.26 8.05
N ARG A 71 -17.25 -2.42 8.72
CA ARG A 71 -18.30 -2.79 9.69
C ARG A 71 -18.18 -2.08 11.02
N LYS A 72 -16.99 -1.66 11.41
CA LYS A 72 -16.72 -1.04 12.72
C LYS A 72 -17.14 -1.95 13.88
N LEU A 73 -16.26 -2.87 14.24
CA LEU A 73 -16.48 -3.83 15.33
C LEU A 73 -16.16 -3.18 16.69
N GLY A 74 -17.16 -2.65 17.35
CA GLY A 74 -16.98 -1.87 18.58
C GLY A 74 -16.16 -0.59 18.36
N PRO A 75 -14.97 -0.44 19.00
CA PRO A 75 -14.10 0.71 18.79
C PRO A 75 -13.21 0.58 17.55
N VAL A 76 -13.16 -0.59 16.91
CA VAL A 76 -12.25 -0.92 15.79
C VAL A 76 -12.97 -0.71 14.47
N GLY A 77 -12.43 0.13 13.60
CA GLY A 77 -12.97 0.46 12.29
C GLY A 77 -13.45 1.90 12.14
N ALA A 78 -13.28 2.44 10.94
CA ALA A 78 -13.77 3.78 10.58
C ALA A 78 -15.29 3.80 10.39
N GLY A 79 -15.90 2.68 9.99
CA GLY A 79 -17.32 2.61 9.62
C GLY A 79 -17.63 3.35 8.33
N LEU A 80 -16.65 3.43 7.43
CA LEU A 80 -16.71 4.00 6.09
C LEU A 80 -16.37 2.91 5.07
N LEU A 81 -16.65 3.15 3.80
CA LEU A 81 -16.17 2.28 2.73
C LEU A 81 -14.65 2.52 2.53
N CYS A 82 -13.86 2.01 3.48
CA CYS A 82 -12.41 2.04 3.46
C CYS A 82 -11.89 0.63 3.20
N ILE A 83 -11.26 0.43 2.05
CA ILE A 83 -10.72 -0.88 1.68
C ILE A 83 -9.27 -0.94 2.08
N GLN A 84 -8.88 -2.05 2.67
CA GLN A 84 -7.52 -2.30 3.14
C GLN A 84 -6.79 -3.31 2.27
N GLY A 85 -5.48 -3.14 2.18
CA GLY A 85 -4.60 -4.09 1.53
C GLY A 85 -3.17 -3.93 1.98
N THR A 86 -2.30 -4.78 1.48
CA THR A 86 -0.88 -4.81 1.84
C THR A 86 -0.23 -3.46 1.59
N SER A 87 0.31 -2.87 2.64
CA SER A 87 0.90 -1.53 2.60
C SER A 87 2.25 -1.50 1.89
N PHE A 88 2.41 -0.59 0.93
CA PHE A 88 3.66 -0.36 0.23
C PHE A 88 4.75 0.25 1.14
N SER A 89 4.36 0.98 2.18
CA SER A 89 5.26 1.66 3.10
C SER A 89 6.21 0.71 3.81
N PHE A 90 5.81 -0.54 3.99
CA PHE A 90 6.59 -1.56 4.69
C PHE A 90 7.58 -2.32 3.80
N ILE A 91 7.53 -2.20 2.47
CA ILE A 91 8.32 -3.04 1.54
C ILE A 91 9.82 -2.98 1.88
N GLY A 92 10.39 -1.81 1.98
CA GLY A 92 11.83 -1.64 2.26
C GLY A 92 12.27 -2.28 3.59
N PRO A 93 11.68 -1.89 4.72
CA PRO A 93 11.98 -2.48 6.02
C PRO A 93 11.71 -3.99 6.10
N ILE A 94 10.67 -4.48 5.44
CA ILE A 94 10.36 -5.93 5.37
C ILE A 94 11.43 -6.68 4.59
N ILE A 95 11.87 -6.17 3.44
CA ILE A 95 12.97 -6.78 2.68
C ILE A 95 14.24 -6.82 3.53
N THR A 96 14.57 -5.73 4.21
CA THR A 96 15.73 -5.67 5.12
C THR A 96 15.64 -6.71 6.24
N ALA A 97 14.47 -6.84 6.88
CA ALA A 97 14.24 -7.85 7.92
C ALA A 97 14.31 -9.26 7.33
N GLY A 98 13.73 -9.47 6.15
CA GLY A 98 13.75 -10.76 5.46
C GLY A 98 15.14 -11.23 5.07
N LEU A 99 16.00 -10.34 4.61
CA LEU A 99 17.41 -10.63 4.32
C LEU A 99 18.22 -10.94 5.60
N ALA A 100 17.80 -10.42 6.77
CA ALA A 100 18.46 -10.65 8.05
C ALA A 100 18.03 -11.94 8.75
N GLY A 101 16.76 -12.37 8.62
CA GLY A 101 16.24 -13.52 9.37
C GLY A 101 15.06 -14.24 8.71
N GLY A 102 14.82 -14.02 7.41
CA GLY A 102 13.78 -14.72 6.66
C GLY A 102 12.36 -14.33 7.05
N LEU A 103 11.40 -15.16 6.62
CA LEU A 103 9.98 -14.97 6.91
C LEU A 103 9.64 -14.97 8.41
N PRO A 104 10.24 -15.83 9.26
CA PRO A 104 9.99 -15.80 10.70
C PRO A 104 10.25 -14.43 11.32
N LEU A 105 11.37 -13.78 10.97
CA LEU A 105 11.71 -12.46 11.48
C LEU A 105 10.72 -11.39 10.97
N ILE A 106 10.34 -11.45 9.70
CA ILE A 106 9.34 -10.52 9.14
C ILE A 106 8.04 -10.57 9.95
N PHE A 107 7.45 -11.76 10.09
CA PHE A 107 6.16 -11.88 10.77
C PHE A 107 6.27 -11.58 12.27
N GLY A 108 7.35 -12.00 12.91
CA GLY A 108 7.59 -11.72 14.33
C GLY A 108 7.65 -10.22 14.62
N VAL A 109 8.44 -9.46 13.86
CA VAL A 109 8.57 -8.00 14.08
C VAL A 109 7.33 -7.22 13.63
N CYS A 110 6.64 -7.64 12.56
CA CYS A 110 5.40 -7.01 12.13
C CYS A 110 4.29 -7.15 13.18
N ILE A 111 4.13 -8.35 13.75
CA ILE A 111 3.18 -8.60 14.83
C ILE A 111 3.58 -7.82 16.09
N ALA A 112 4.85 -7.89 16.50
CA ALA A 112 5.32 -7.21 17.71
C ALA A 112 5.21 -5.68 17.62
N ALA A 113 5.36 -5.10 16.43
CA ALA A 113 5.31 -3.66 16.22
C ALA A 113 3.90 -3.11 15.95
N SER A 114 2.93 -3.94 15.54
CA SER A 114 1.55 -3.49 15.25
C SER A 114 0.85 -2.78 16.42
N PRO A 115 1.11 -3.10 17.73
CA PRO A 115 0.57 -2.34 18.85
C PRO A 115 0.97 -0.86 18.86
N VAL A 116 2.05 -0.48 18.19
CA VAL A 116 2.46 0.94 18.09
C VAL A 116 1.36 1.76 17.44
N GLU A 117 0.82 1.29 16.32
CA GLU A 117 -0.29 1.97 15.63
C GLU A 117 -1.58 1.96 16.46
N MET A 118 -1.85 0.86 17.18
CA MET A 118 -2.99 0.80 18.11
C MET A 118 -2.87 1.83 19.23
N ILE A 119 -1.65 2.06 19.77
CA ILE A 119 -1.39 3.07 20.80
C ILE A 119 -1.53 4.47 20.21
N VAL A 120 -0.99 4.73 19.03
CA VAL A 120 -1.13 6.01 18.31
C VAL A 120 -2.60 6.36 18.12
N SER A 121 -3.45 5.39 17.78
CA SER A 121 -4.89 5.60 17.61
C SER A 121 -5.56 6.19 18.86
N ARG A 122 -5.08 5.83 20.06
CA ARG A 122 -5.62 6.31 21.35
C ARG A 122 -5.06 7.68 21.73
N THR A 123 -3.85 7.98 21.29
CA THR A 123 -3.16 9.26 21.56
C THR A 123 -3.37 10.29 20.46
N PHE A 124 -4.13 9.97 19.42
CA PHE A 124 -4.35 10.80 18.23
C PHE A 124 -4.73 12.25 18.55
N LYS A 125 -5.56 12.47 19.60
CA LYS A 125 -5.95 13.80 20.04
C LYS A 125 -4.74 14.71 20.36
N TYR A 126 -3.65 14.14 20.89
CA TYR A 126 -2.43 14.86 21.25
C TYR A 126 -1.46 14.99 20.07
N LEU A 127 -1.48 14.03 19.14
CA LEU A 127 -0.60 14.00 17.98
C LEU A 127 -1.10 14.88 16.82
N ARG A 128 -2.34 15.34 16.86
CA ARG A 128 -2.94 16.18 15.79
C ARG A 128 -2.14 17.45 15.48
N SER A 129 -1.46 18.04 16.46
CA SER A 129 -0.63 19.23 16.26
C SER A 129 0.69 18.93 15.54
N VAL A 130 1.12 17.67 15.57
CA VAL A 130 2.36 17.18 14.95
C VAL A 130 2.08 16.61 13.57
N ILE A 131 0.97 15.86 13.48
CA ILE A 131 0.49 15.22 12.26
C ILE A 131 -0.37 16.23 11.48
N THR A 132 0.30 17.12 10.77
CA THR A 132 -0.36 18.11 9.91
C THR A 132 -0.60 17.52 8.51
N PRO A 133 -1.54 18.07 7.71
CA PRO A 133 -1.72 17.66 6.31
C PRO A 133 -0.45 17.77 5.48
N LEU A 134 0.42 18.74 5.79
CA LEU A 134 1.73 18.88 5.15
C LEU A 134 2.64 17.68 5.45
N VAL A 135 2.77 17.29 6.73
CA VAL A 135 3.59 16.13 7.14
C VAL A 135 3.06 14.86 6.51
N SER A 136 1.73 14.63 6.54
CA SER A 136 1.12 13.49 5.87
C SER A 136 1.38 13.49 4.36
N GLY A 137 1.24 14.64 3.72
CA GLY A 137 1.55 14.80 2.29
C GLY A 137 3.00 14.46 1.96
N ILE A 138 3.98 14.97 2.75
CA ILE A 138 5.41 14.66 2.55
C ILE A 138 5.66 13.15 2.63
N VAL A 139 5.10 12.49 3.63
CA VAL A 139 5.25 11.05 3.83
C VAL A 139 4.72 10.26 2.64
N VAL A 140 3.49 10.52 2.21
CA VAL A 140 2.88 9.81 1.07
C VAL A 140 3.61 10.13 -0.24
N LEU A 141 4.13 11.36 -0.40
CA LEU A 141 4.96 11.72 -1.55
C LEU A 141 6.26 10.89 -1.57
N LEU A 142 6.93 10.76 -0.44
CA LEU A 142 8.12 9.93 -0.31
C LEU A 142 7.84 8.46 -0.59
N ILE A 143 6.69 7.92 -0.15
CA ILE A 143 6.25 6.56 -0.49
C ILE A 143 6.16 6.41 -2.02
N GLY A 144 5.43 7.31 -2.68
CA GLY A 144 5.28 7.26 -4.14
C GLY A 144 6.62 7.35 -4.88
N LEU A 145 7.51 8.27 -4.47
CA LEU A 145 8.80 8.47 -5.12
C LEU A 145 9.80 7.33 -4.86
N SER A 146 9.88 6.82 -3.63
CA SER A 146 10.76 5.68 -3.30
C SER A 146 10.36 4.41 -4.04
N LEU A 147 9.06 4.19 -4.22
CA LEU A 147 8.55 3.02 -4.92
C LEU A 147 8.75 3.09 -6.46
N ILE A 148 8.99 4.26 -7.04
CA ILE A 148 9.38 4.36 -8.46
C ILE A 148 10.62 3.51 -8.75
N LYS A 149 11.63 3.53 -7.86
CA LYS A 149 12.82 2.68 -7.98
C LYS A 149 12.46 1.20 -8.08
N VAL A 150 11.54 0.75 -7.23
CA VAL A 150 11.06 -0.65 -7.25
C VAL A 150 10.36 -0.98 -8.57
N GLY A 151 9.52 -0.07 -9.06
CA GLY A 151 8.87 -0.21 -10.35
C GLY A 151 9.87 -0.30 -11.52
N VAL A 152 10.93 0.53 -11.50
CA VAL A 152 12.00 0.50 -12.51
C VAL A 152 12.79 -0.81 -12.46
N VAL A 153 13.11 -1.31 -11.27
CA VAL A 153 13.77 -2.62 -11.09
C VAL A 153 12.90 -3.73 -11.69
N ALA A 154 11.61 -3.73 -11.42
CA ALA A 154 10.69 -4.69 -12.00
C ALA A 154 10.61 -4.57 -13.55
N CYS A 155 10.55 -3.34 -14.11
CA CYS A 155 10.60 -3.13 -15.56
C CYS A 155 11.85 -3.72 -16.20
N GLY A 156 12.98 -3.69 -15.50
CA GLY A 156 14.26 -4.28 -15.94
C GLY A 156 14.29 -5.81 -15.92
N GLY A 157 13.32 -6.45 -15.28
CA GLY A 157 13.26 -7.92 -15.13
C GLY A 157 13.41 -8.39 -13.68
N GLY A 158 13.38 -7.47 -12.72
CA GLY A 158 13.46 -7.77 -11.29
C GLY A 158 14.87 -8.13 -10.80
N TYR A 159 14.93 -8.57 -9.55
CA TYR A 159 16.20 -8.96 -8.91
C TYR A 159 16.83 -10.19 -9.57
N THR A 160 16.02 -11.14 -10.00
CA THR A 160 16.49 -12.35 -10.69
C THR A 160 17.24 -12.02 -11.99
N ALA A 161 16.74 -11.04 -12.75
CA ALA A 161 17.41 -10.58 -13.97
C ALA A 161 18.73 -9.84 -13.69
N MET A 162 18.84 -9.15 -12.54
CA MET A 162 20.10 -8.54 -12.09
C MET A 162 21.16 -9.61 -11.84
N ASP A 163 20.80 -10.70 -11.16
CA ASP A 163 21.74 -11.79 -10.89
C ASP A 163 22.18 -12.55 -12.14
N ASN A 164 21.24 -12.75 -13.07
CA ASN A 164 21.49 -13.48 -14.33
C ASN A 164 22.10 -12.62 -15.44
N GLY A 165 22.37 -11.33 -15.20
CA GLY A 165 22.93 -10.41 -16.19
C GLY A 165 21.99 -10.05 -17.34
N THR A 166 20.68 -10.35 -17.22
CA THR A 166 19.66 -10.02 -18.23
C THR A 166 18.85 -8.76 -17.89
N PHE A 167 19.23 -8.07 -16.81
CA PHE A 167 18.59 -6.84 -16.38
C PHE A 167 18.65 -5.76 -17.46
N GLY A 168 17.52 -5.10 -17.71
CA GLY A 168 17.43 -4.04 -18.70
C GLY A 168 17.47 -4.54 -20.16
N SER A 169 17.30 -5.84 -20.39
CA SER A 169 17.21 -6.37 -21.77
C SER A 169 16.06 -5.72 -22.54
N LEU A 170 16.21 -5.55 -23.86
CA LEU A 170 15.15 -5.00 -24.72
C LEU A 170 13.85 -5.79 -24.61
N ARG A 171 13.94 -7.09 -24.33
CA ARG A 171 12.80 -7.97 -24.09
C ARG A 171 12.02 -7.54 -22.85
N ASN A 172 12.70 -7.35 -21.72
CA ASN A 172 12.08 -6.92 -20.46
C ASN A 172 11.49 -5.51 -20.59
N ILE A 173 12.29 -4.56 -21.06
CA ILE A 173 11.85 -3.18 -21.27
C ILE A 173 10.69 -3.11 -22.26
N GLY A 174 10.73 -3.89 -23.34
CA GLY A 174 9.66 -3.92 -24.34
C GLY A 174 8.32 -4.35 -23.75
N VAL A 175 8.30 -5.41 -22.94
CA VAL A 175 7.08 -5.87 -22.25
C VAL A 175 6.58 -4.80 -21.27
N ALA A 176 7.47 -4.24 -20.44
CA ALA A 176 7.10 -3.21 -19.47
C ALA A 176 6.51 -1.96 -20.15
N VAL A 177 7.10 -1.51 -21.25
CA VAL A 177 6.59 -0.37 -22.05
C VAL A 177 5.25 -0.70 -22.68
N CYS A 178 5.05 -1.91 -23.22
CA CYS A 178 3.74 -2.32 -23.75
C CYS A 178 2.66 -2.31 -22.68
N VAL A 179 2.95 -2.78 -21.45
CA VAL A 179 2.02 -2.70 -20.32
C VAL A 179 1.71 -1.26 -19.98
N LEU A 180 2.73 -0.42 -19.79
CA LEU A 180 2.59 0.99 -19.46
C LEU A 180 1.71 1.72 -20.47
N LEU A 181 2.00 1.54 -21.77
CA LEU A 181 1.21 2.16 -22.83
C LEU A 181 -0.23 1.64 -22.88
N SER A 182 -0.44 0.34 -22.63
CA SER A 182 -1.79 -0.25 -22.53
C SER A 182 -2.58 0.37 -21.39
N VAL A 183 -1.98 0.50 -20.20
CA VAL A 183 -2.63 1.14 -19.06
C VAL A 183 -2.97 2.59 -19.36
N LEU A 184 -2.06 3.37 -19.95
CA LEU A 184 -2.28 4.76 -20.39
C LEU A 184 -3.42 4.85 -21.41
N PHE A 185 -3.45 3.96 -22.39
CA PHE A 185 -4.48 3.92 -23.41
C PHE A 185 -5.87 3.71 -22.79
N PHE A 186 -6.04 2.70 -21.94
CA PHE A 186 -7.32 2.44 -21.28
C PHE A 186 -7.70 3.54 -20.29
N ASN A 187 -6.74 4.12 -19.59
CA ASN A 187 -6.97 5.24 -18.67
C ASN A 187 -7.48 6.49 -19.38
N ARG A 188 -7.11 6.69 -20.66
CA ARG A 188 -7.58 7.81 -21.52
C ARG A 188 -9.00 7.58 -22.07
N CYS A 189 -9.52 6.35 -22.04
CA CYS A 189 -10.84 6.04 -22.60
C CYS A 189 -11.95 6.82 -21.90
N LYS A 190 -12.95 7.28 -22.68
CA LYS A 190 -14.15 7.95 -22.15
C LYS A 190 -15.05 6.98 -21.35
N ASN A 191 -14.98 5.69 -21.66
CA ASN A 191 -15.74 4.66 -20.95
C ASN A 191 -15.19 4.51 -19.54
N LYS A 192 -16.02 4.78 -18.53
CA LYS A 192 -15.66 4.69 -17.09
C LYS A 192 -15.13 3.31 -16.71
N TYR A 193 -15.71 2.23 -17.23
CA TYR A 193 -15.32 0.86 -16.93
C TYR A 193 -13.91 0.51 -17.43
N LEU A 194 -13.61 0.86 -18.68
CA LEU A 194 -12.28 0.66 -19.25
C LEU A 194 -11.22 1.45 -18.50
N ARG A 195 -11.54 2.69 -18.13
CA ARG A 195 -10.65 3.55 -17.36
C ARG A 195 -10.35 2.97 -15.97
N MET A 196 -11.38 2.48 -15.26
CA MET A 196 -11.21 1.91 -13.91
C MET A 196 -10.46 0.57 -13.95
N SER A 197 -10.65 -0.22 -14.99
CA SER A 197 -9.97 -1.50 -15.18
C SER A 197 -8.62 -1.37 -15.90
N SER A 198 -8.13 -0.16 -16.15
CA SER A 198 -6.96 0.09 -17.01
C SER A 198 -5.71 -0.70 -16.58
N ILE A 199 -5.43 -0.77 -15.28
CA ILE A 199 -4.28 -1.49 -14.74
C ILE A 199 -4.44 -3.01 -14.97
N VAL A 200 -5.62 -3.56 -14.64
CA VAL A 200 -5.90 -5.00 -14.85
C VAL A 200 -5.84 -5.37 -16.32
N LEU A 201 -6.43 -4.55 -17.21
CA LEU A 201 -6.39 -4.77 -18.66
C LEU A 201 -4.96 -4.68 -19.20
N GLY A 202 -4.16 -3.72 -18.72
CA GLY A 202 -2.75 -3.61 -19.05
C GLY A 202 -1.94 -4.84 -18.63
N LEU A 203 -2.20 -5.35 -17.41
CA LEU A 203 -1.56 -6.59 -16.94
C LEU A 203 -1.99 -7.80 -17.77
N CYS A 204 -3.27 -7.95 -18.11
CA CYS A 204 -3.73 -9.04 -18.96
C CYS A 204 -3.03 -9.02 -20.33
N ILE A 205 -2.93 -7.84 -20.96
CA ILE A 205 -2.20 -7.68 -22.23
C ILE A 205 -0.73 -8.00 -22.06
N GLY A 206 -0.08 -7.46 -21.03
CA GLY A 206 1.32 -7.71 -20.75
C GLY A 206 1.61 -9.18 -20.47
N TYR A 207 0.74 -9.85 -19.71
CA TYR A 207 0.86 -11.27 -19.45
C TYR A 207 0.70 -12.11 -20.72
N ALA A 208 -0.26 -11.76 -21.59
CA ALA A 208 -0.42 -12.41 -22.89
C ALA A 208 0.82 -12.23 -23.78
N ILE A 209 1.39 -11.03 -23.83
CA ILE A 209 2.63 -10.76 -24.57
C ILE A 209 3.80 -11.58 -23.99
N ALA A 210 3.95 -11.58 -22.66
CA ALA A 210 5.00 -12.33 -21.97
C ALA A 210 4.86 -13.84 -22.21
N PHE A 211 3.64 -14.35 -22.23
CA PHE A 211 3.35 -15.75 -22.57
C PHE A 211 3.79 -16.10 -23.99
N VAL A 212 3.41 -15.29 -25.00
CA VAL A 212 3.83 -15.48 -26.41
C VAL A 212 5.33 -15.40 -26.55
N MET A 213 5.99 -14.55 -25.79
CA MET A 213 7.44 -14.41 -25.77
C MET A 213 8.16 -15.53 -25.01
N GLY A 214 7.44 -16.50 -24.41
CA GLY A 214 8.02 -17.59 -23.62
C GLY A 214 8.74 -17.10 -22.36
N MET A 215 8.19 -16.07 -21.69
CA MET A 215 8.71 -15.56 -20.42
C MET A 215 7.98 -16.19 -19.21
N VAL A 216 6.91 -16.92 -19.45
CA VAL A 216 6.12 -17.59 -18.41
C VAL A 216 6.55 -19.05 -18.34
N ASP A 217 6.95 -19.50 -17.16
CA ASP A 217 7.36 -20.89 -16.94
C ASP A 217 6.14 -21.81 -16.80
N MET A 218 5.79 -22.49 -17.91
CA MET A 218 4.65 -23.39 -17.94
C MET A 218 4.92 -24.76 -17.26
N GLU A 219 6.18 -25.17 -17.14
CA GLU A 219 6.54 -26.40 -16.43
C GLU A 219 6.29 -26.21 -14.93
N ALA A 220 6.59 -25.03 -14.41
CA ALA A 220 6.30 -24.66 -13.05
C ALA A 220 4.78 -24.65 -12.74
N VAL A 221 3.91 -24.35 -13.70
CA VAL A 221 2.44 -24.46 -13.53
C VAL A 221 2.02 -25.90 -13.33
N SER A 222 2.55 -26.81 -14.12
CA SER A 222 2.17 -28.22 -14.11
C SER A 222 2.60 -28.95 -12.84
N SER A 223 3.64 -28.46 -12.18
CA SER A 223 4.16 -29.02 -10.92
C SER A 223 3.39 -28.56 -9.68
N GLN A 224 2.57 -27.50 -9.78
CA GLN A 224 1.84 -26.94 -8.67
C GLN A 224 0.52 -27.69 -8.40
N ASN A 225 0.23 -27.88 -7.11
CA ASN A 225 -1.07 -28.42 -6.71
C ASN A 225 -2.15 -27.33 -6.76
N LEU A 226 -2.78 -27.18 -7.92
CA LEU A 226 -3.85 -26.18 -8.14
C LEU A 226 -5.20 -26.62 -7.55
N ARG A 227 -5.26 -27.80 -6.93
CA ARG A 227 -6.51 -28.36 -6.39
C ARG A 227 -6.61 -28.05 -4.89
N GLY A 228 -7.82 -27.75 -4.44
CA GLY A 228 -8.12 -27.52 -3.03
C GLY A 228 -8.20 -26.05 -2.65
N PHE A 229 -8.04 -25.80 -1.37
CA PHE A 229 -8.10 -24.46 -0.77
C PHE A 229 -6.81 -24.17 -0.02
N ASN A 230 -6.32 -22.94 -0.12
CA ASN A 230 -5.29 -22.41 0.77
C ASN A 230 -5.91 -22.18 2.14
N ILE A 231 -5.63 -23.07 3.07
CA ILE A 231 -6.11 -22.91 4.44
C ILE A 231 -5.21 -21.87 5.12
N PRO A 232 -5.78 -20.79 5.69
CA PRO A 232 -5.02 -19.81 6.45
C PRO A 232 -4.51 -20.45 7.75
N VAL A 233 -3.29 -20.93 7.74
CA VAL A 233 -2.65 -21.53 8.92
C VAL A 233 -1.93 -20.44 9.69
N PRO A 234 -2.32 -20.16 10.95
CA PRO A 234 -1.63 -19.18 11.78
C PRO A 234 -0.15 -19.58 11.99
N PHE A 235 0.73 -18.58 11.91
CA PHE A 235 2.17 -18.74 12.21
C PHE A 235 2.88 -19.85 11.41
N LYS A 236 2.47 -20.11 10.15
CA LYS A 236 3.03 -21.20 9.31
C LYS A 236 4.55 -21.16 9.20
N TYR A 237 5.14 -19.97 9.14
CA TYR A 237 6.59 -19.80 9.00
C TYR A 237 7.31 -19.57 10.32
N GLY A 238 6.59 -19.63 11.47
CA GLY A 238 7.16 -19.30 12.78
C GLY A 238 7.34 -17.80 12.99
N LEU A 239 7.90 -17.45 14.13
CA LEU A 239 8.15 -16.07 14.56
C LEU A 239 9.58 -15.96 15.08
N ASP A 240 10.26 -14.86 14.72
CA ASP A 240 11.55 -14.48 15.27
C ASP A 240 11.56 -12.99 15.59
N PHE A 241 12.53 -12.52 16.36
CA PHE A 241 12.57 -11.14 16.83
C PHE A 241 13.97 -10.56 16.81
N ASN A 242 14.10 -9.37 16.23
CA ASN A 242 15.31 -8.56 16.26
C ASN A 242 14.95 -7.12 16.56
N ILE A 243 15.63 -6.52 17.54
CA ILE A 243 15.31 -5.16 18.01
C ILE A 243 15.51 -4.10 16.92
N SER A 244 16.51 -4.23 16.06
CA SER A 244 16.76 -3.28 14.96
C SER A 244 15.62 -3.29 13.95
N SER A 245 15.20 -4.49 13.51
CA SER A 245 14.07 -4.66 12.59
C SER A 245 12.75 -4.23 13.23
N PHE A 246 12.57 -4.53 14.54
CA PHE A 246 11.39 -4.06 15.29
C PHE A 246 11.28 -2.54 15.28
N VAL A 247 12.37 -1.82 15.61
CA VAL A 247 12.35 -0.34 15.63
C VAL A 247 12.07 0.23 14.26
N ALA A 248 12.68 -0.32 13.20
CA ALA A 248 12.41 0.12 11.83
C ALA A 248 10.94 -0.05 11.45
N ILE A 249 10.35 -1.21 11.70
CA ILE A 249 8.93 -1.50 11.41
C ILE A 249 8.00 -0.65 12.30
N ALA A 250 8.33 -0.47 13.60
CA ALA A 250 7.56 0.37 14.52
C ALA A 250 7.46 1.83 14.05
N LEU A 251 8.55 2.37 13.49
CA LEU A 251 8.56 3.71 12.91
C LEU A 251 7.67 3.80 11.66
N ILE A 252 7.61 2.74 10.83
CA ILE A 252 6.66 2.75 9.71
C ILE A 252 5.22 2.72 10.21
N TYR A 253 4.91 1.99 11.28
CA TYR A 253 3.56 2.04 11.88
C TYR A 253 3.16 3.44 12.37
N LEU A 254 4.10 4.26 12.83
CA LEU A 254 3.81 5.68 13.12
C LEU A 254 3.47 6.45 11.84
N ILE A 255 4.16 6.15 10.76
CA ILE A 255 3.98 6.80 9.45
C ILE A 255 2.63 6.39 8.83
N THR A 256 2.29 5.09 8.88
CA THR A 256 1.01 4.59 8.34
C THR A 256 -0.19 5.07 9.15
N ALA A 257 -0.06 5.29 10.46
CA ALA A 257 -1.10 5.95 11.25
C ALA A 257 -1.41 7.37 10.74
N ILE A 258 -0.38 8.09 10.26
CA ILE A 258 -0.55 9.42 9.64
C ILE A 258 -1.24 9.30 8.28
N GLU A 259 -0.80 8.36 7.45
CA GLU A 259 -1.39 8.04 6.14
C GLU A 259 -2.88 7.70 6.30
N ALA A 260 -3.20 6.73 7.17
CA ALA A 260 -4.57 6.31 7.47
C ALA A 260 -5.47 7.47 7.94
N THR A 261 -4.91 8.37 8.74
CA THR A 261 -5.63 9.59 9.16
C THR A 261 -6.03 10.45 7.96
N GLY A 262 -5.12 10.65 7.02
CA GLY A 262 -5.36 11.39 5.79
C GLY A 262 -6.46 10.74 4.94
N ASP A 263 -6.37 9.43 4.73
CA ASP A 263 -7.31 8.66 3.91
C ASP A 263 -8.72 8.60 4.52
N ILE A 264 -8.83 8.42 5.84
CA ILE A 264 -10.12 8.45 6.55
C ILE A 264 -10.74 9.84 6.49
N THR A 265 -9.92 10.89 6.57
CA THR A 265 -10.38 12.27 6.44
C THR A 265 -10.93 12.53 5.05
N ALA A 266 -10.17 12.17 4.02
CA ALA A 266 -10.60 12.29 2.62
C ALA A 266 -11.89 11.50 2.35
N ASN A 267 -11.96 10.25 2.82
CA ASN A 267 -13.15 9.41 2.68
C ASN A 267 -14.35 10.02 3.41
N SER A 268 -14.14 10.57 4.62
CA SER A 268 -15.20 11.26 5.37
C SER A 268 -15.79 12.43 4.59
N MET A 269 -14.92 13.27 3.99
CA MET A 269 -15.35 14.42 3.17
C MET A 269 -16.18 13.97 1.97
N ILE A 270 -15.67 12.99 1.22
CA ILE A 270 -16.32 12.45 0.01
C ILE A 270 -17.65 11.80 0.37
N SER A 271 -17.72 11.14 1.51
CA SER A 271 -18.93 10.48 2.02
C SER A 271 -19.89 11.43 2.74
N GLY A 272 -19.70 12.74 2.64
CA GLY A 272 -20.60 13.76 3.22
C GLY A 272 -20.60 13.81 4.74
N LYS A 273 -19.54 13.35 5.41
CA LYS A 273 -19.41 13.41 6.87
C LYS A 273 -18.49 14.55 7.31
N SER A 274 -18.85 15.18 8.43
CA SER A 274 -18.03 16.22 9.05
C SER A 274 -16.62 15.70 9.35
N ILE A 275 -15.62 16.56 9.11
CA ILE A 275 -14.21 16.36 9.48
C ILE A 275 -13.85 17.08 10.78
N GLU A 276 -14.85 17.48 11.54
CA GLU A 276 -14.70 18.16 12.83
C GLU A 276 -15.55 17.49 13.91
N GLY A 277 -15.23 17.81 15.16
CA GLY A 277 -15.97 17.36 16.31
C GLY A 277 -15.65 15.94 16.76
N GLU A 278 -16.37 15.48 17.78
CA GLU A 278 -16.10 14.19 18.46
C GLU A 278 -16.37 12.98 17.54
N GLY A 279 -17.37 13.08 16.67
CA GLY A 279 -17.71 12.02 15.73
C GLY A 279 -16.59 11.74 14.74
N TYR A 280 -15.92 12.79 14.26
CA TYR A 280 -14.73 12.69 13.40
C TYR A 280 -13.56 12.06 14.14
N LEU A 281 -13.25 12.54 15.36
CA LEU A 281 -12.17 11.99 16.16
C LEU A 281 -12.36 10.50 16.45
N LYS A 282 -13.58 10.06 16.78
CA LYS A 282 -13.92 8.65 16.99
C LYS A 282 -13.74 7.82 15.72
N ARG A 283 -14.05 8.40 14.57
CA ARG A 283 -13.91 7.73 13.27
C ARG A 283 -12.45 7.52 12.88
N VAL A 284 -11.63 8.56 13.00
CA VAL A 284 -10.19 8.48 12.73
C VAL A 284 -9.51 7.55 13.74
N SER A 285 -9.74 7.74 15.04
CA SER A 285 -9.16 6.86 16.07
C SER A 285 -9.57 5.40 15.86
N GLY A 286 -10.83 5.13 15.51
CA GLY A 286 -11.31 3.78 15.24
C GLY A 286 -10.69 3.17 13.97
N GLY A 287 -10.51 3.96 12.93
CA GLY A 287 -9.89 3.51 11.68
C GLY A 287 -8.40 3.23 11.81
N VAL A 288 -7.64 4.10 12.47
CA VAL A 288 -6.21 3.88 12.77
C VAL A 288 -6.03 2.68 13.71
N LEU A 289 -6.94 2.50 14.70
CA LEU A 289 -6.94 1.31 15.53
C LEU A 289 -7.15 0.04 14.71
N ALA A 290 -8.04 0.12 13.72
CA ALA A 290 -8.28 -1.02 12.83
C ALA A 290 -7.06 -1.35 11.97
N ASP A 291 -6.31 -0.36 11.47
CA ASP A 291 -5.08 -0.61 10.72
C ASP A 291 -4.08 -1.41 11.55
N GLY A 292 -3.83 -1.04 12.80
CA GLY A 292 -2.95 -1.78 13.68
C GLY A 292 -3.47 -3.20 14.01
N VAL A 293 -4.78 -3.34 14.31
CA VAL A 293 -5.40 -4.66 14.57
C VAL A 293 -5.35 -5.55 13.32
N ASN A 294 -5.65 -4.99 12.16
CA ASN A 294 -5.64 -5.71 10.90
C ASN A 294 -4.22 -6.12 10.49
N SER A 295 -3.22 -5.28 10.74
CA SER A 295 -1.81 -5.62 10.52
C SER A 295 -1.34 -6.75 11.46
N PHE A 296 -1.81 -6.76 12.72
CA PHE A 296 -1.60 -7.88 13.63
C PHE A 296 -2.20 -9.18 13.08
N ILE A 297 -3.47 -9.15 12.67
CA ILE A 297 -4.17 -10.29 12.07
C ILE A 297 -3.45 -10.75 10.80
N SER A 298 -3.02 -9.82 9.95
CA SER A 298 -2.26 -10.13 8.74
C SER A 298 -0.98 -10.90 9.04
N GLY A 299 -0.20 -10.47 10.03
CA GLY A 299 1.01 -11.16 10.46
C GLY A 299 0.72 -12.56 10.99
N VAL A 300 -0.35 -12.74 11.78
CA VAL A 300 -0.80 -14.07 12.26
C VAL A 300 -1.07 -15.03 11.11
N PHE A 301 -1.71 -14.56 10.04
CA PHE A 301 -2.03 -15.36 8.85
C PHE A 301 -0.96 -15.30 7.75
N ASN A 302 0.28 -14.95 8.11
CA ASN A 302 1.45 -14.95 7.21
C ASN A 302 1.28 -14.00 6.01
N SER A 303 0.68 -12.85 6.27
CA SER A 303 0.62 -11.72 5.35
C SER A 303 1.38 -10.52 5.93
N PHE A 304 1.55 -9.51 5.12
CA PHE A 304 2.25 -8.29 5.51
C PHE A 304 1.28 -7.24 6.08
N PRO A 305 1.79 -6.21 6.79
CA PRO A 305 0.95 -5.15 7.34
C PRO A 305 0.04 -4.50 6.29
N ASN A 306 -1.18 -4.18 6.69
CA ASN A 306 -2.19 -3.57 5.85
C ASN A 306 -2.33 -2.08 6.13
N SER A 307 -2.76 -1.31 5.12
CA SER A 307 -3.20 0.07 5.24
C SER A 307 -4.43 0.35 4.37
N ILE A 308 -5.07 1.50 4.58
CA ILE A 308 -6.21 1.95 3.76
C ILE A 308 -5.70 2.39 2.39
N PHE A 309 -6.41 2.00 1.33
CA PHE A 309 -6.08 2.40 -0.03
C PHE A 309 -6.84 3.66 -0.46
N ALA A 310 -6.12 4.76 -0.64
CA ALA A 310 -6.64 6.05 -1.11
C ALA A 310 -7.35 5.98 -2.47
N GLN A 311 -6.97 5.00 -3.32
CA GLN A 311 -7.57 4.80 -4.66
C GLN A 311 -9.09 4.61 -4.59
N ASN A 312 -9.59 4.01 -3.51
CA ASN A 312 -11.02 3.78 -3.31
C ASN A 312 -11.84 5.07 -3.17
N ASN A 313 -11.22 6.13 -2.65
CA ASN A 313 -11.85 7.43 -2.55
C ASN A 313 -12.23 7.99 -3.93
N GLY A 314 -11.36 7.76 -4.93
CA GLY A 314 -11.64 8.12 -6.31
C GLY A 314 -12.83 7.35 -6.92
N ILE A 315 -13.01 6.08 -6.53
CA ILE A 315 -14.12 5.25 -7.01
C ILE A 315 -15.44 5.72 -6.39
N ILE A 316 -15.46 6.02 -5.10
CA ILE A 316 -16.63 6.58 -4.43
C ILE A 316 -17.07 7.88 -5.13
N GLN A 317 -16.13 8.79 -5.45
CA GLN A 317 -16.43 10.02 -6.19
C GLN A 317 -16.99 9.76 -7.58
N LEU A 318 -16.50 8.75 -8.28
CA LEU A 318 -16.93 8.41 -9.64
C LEU A 318 -18.29 7.74 -9.70
N THR A 319 -18.58 6.89 -8.70
CA THR A 319 -19.80 6.07 -8.67
C THR A 319 -20.94 6.71 -7.89
N GLY A 320 -20.62 7.64 -6.98
CA GLY A 320 -21.57 8.17 -6.00
C GLY A 320 -21.99 7.15 -4.94
N VAL A 321 -21.28 6.01 -4.82
CA VAL A 321 -21.61 4.93 -3.87
C VAL A 321 -20.63 4.95 -2.71
N ALA A 322 -21.05 5.47 -1.55
CA ALA A 322 -20.27 5.53 -0.33
C ALA A 322 -20.68 4.46 0.71
N SER A 323 -21.57 3.54 0.33
CA SER A 323 -22.15 2.56 1.24
C SER A 323 -21.11 1.60 1.80
N ARG A 324 -20.96 1.55 3.12
CA ARG A 324 -20.07 0.62 3.83
C ARG A 324 -20.47 -0.86 3.64
N TYR A 325 -21.73 -1.12 3.28
CA TYR A 325 -22.20 -2.48 3.01
C TYR A 325 -21.64 -3.05 1.71
N VAL A 326 -21.23 -2.22 0.75
CA VAL A 326 -20.45 -2.66 -0.41
C VAL A 326 -19.12 -3.26 0.01
N GLY A 327 -18.52 -2.75 1.09
CA GLY A 327 -17.30 -3.28 1.69
C GLY A 327 -17.39 -4.75 2.11
N ASP A 328 -18.56 -5.24 2.53
CA ASP A 328 -18.75 -6.65 2.89
C ASP A 328 -18.61 -7.57 1.68
N TYR A 329 -19.13 -7.14 0.53
CA TYR A 329 -19.02 -7.90 -0.72
C TYR A 329 -17.60 -7.90 -1.26
N ILE A 330 -16.91 -6.76 -1.15
CA ILE A 330 -15.49 -6.67 -1.51
C ILE A 330 -14.67 -7.59 -0.60
N ALA A 331 -14.91 -7.54 0.71
CA ALA A 331 -14.25 -8.40 1.69
C ALA A 331 -14.48 -9.88 1.38
N GLY A 332 -15.73 -10.27 1.11
CA GLY A 332 -16.06 -11.64 0.73
C GLY A 332 -15.35 -12.09 -0.55
N MET A 333 -15.32 -11.25 -1.58
CA MET A 333 -14.62 -11.55 -2.83
C MET A 333 -13.10 -11.70 -2.60
N LEU A 334 -12.47 -10.82 -1.81
CA LEU A 334 -11.04 -10.90 -1.50
C LEU A 334 -10.70 -12.15 -0.70
N ILE A 335 -11.51 -12.51 0.31
CA ILE A 335 -11.34 -13.74 1.09
C ILE A 335 -11.43 -14.96 0.15
N LEU A 336 -12.46 -15.01 -0.69
CA LEU A 336 -12.62 -16.11 -1.64
C LEU A 336 -11.43 -16.22 -2.58
N LEU A 337 -10.99 -15.12 -3.18
CA LEU A 337 -9.81 -15.12 -4.07
C LEU A 337 -8.54 -15.59 -3.34
N GLY A 338 -8.36 -15.20 -2.07
CA GLY A 338 -7.22 -15.64 -1.26
C GLY A 338 -7.25 -17.11 -0.86
N LEU A 339 -8.45 -17.72 -0.78
CA LEU A 339 -8.58 -19.13 -0.46
C LEU A 339 -8.32 -20.07 -1.66
N PHE A 340 -8.33 -19.55 -2.89
CA PHE A 340 -8.06 -20.38 -4.08
C PHE A 340 -6.57 -20.32 -4.47
N PRO A 341 -5.81 -21.43 -4.40
CA PRO A 341 -4.39 -21.48 -4.75
C PRO A 341 -4.09 -21.00 -6.16
N VAL A 342 -5.00 -21.28 -7.09
CA VAL A 342 -4.90 -20.90 -8.51
C VAL A 342 -4.62 -19.40 -8.66
N VAL A 343 -5.27 -18.55 -7.86
CA VAL A 343 -5.07 -17.11 -7.93
C VAL A 343 -3.64 -16.75 -7.55
N GLY A 344 -3.14 -17.26 -6.42
CA GLY A 344 -1.76 -17.02 -5.99
C GLY A 344 -0.73 -17.50 -7.03
N VAL A 345 -0.92 -18.69 -7.59
CA VAL A 345 -0.02 -19.26 -8.60
C VAL A 345 -0.01 -18.44 -9.91
N ILE A 346 -1.17 -18.02 -10.42
CA ILE A 346 -1.22 -17.20 -11.65
C ILE A 346 -0.39 -15.92 -11.48
N PHE A 347 -0.45 -15.29 -10.32
CA PHE A 347 0.29 -14.06 -10.08
C PHE A 347 1.76 -14.29 -9.71
N SER A 348 2.10 -15.41 -9.06
CA SER A 348 3.51 -15.75 -8.82
C SER A 348 4.29 -16.10 -10.10
N LEU A 349 3.57 -16.50 -11.14
CA LEU A 349 4.13 -16.74 -12.48
C LEU A 349 4.26 -15.49 -13.34
N MET A 350 3.71 -14.36 -12.88
CA MET A 350 3.72 -13.12 -13.64
C MET A 350 5.15 -12.57 -13.74
N PRO A 351 5.71 -12.43 -14.94
CA PRO A 351 7.05 -11.87 -15.10
C PRO A 351 7.17 -10.46 -14.54
N ASP A 352 8.29 -10.17 -13.87
CA ASP A 352 8.55 -8.85 -13.27
C ASP A 352 8.31 -7.66 -14.22
N PRO A 353 8.68 -7.69 -15.52
CA PRO A 353 8.42 -6.60 -16.43
C PRO A 353 6.94 -6.26 -16.61
N VAL A 354 6.05 -7.26 -16.49
CA VAL A 354 4.60 -7.05 -16.58
C VAL A 354 4.11 -6.27 -15.35
N LEU A 355 4.56 -6.69 -14.16
CA LEU A 355 4.28 -5.96 -12.92
C LEU A 355 4.90 -4.56 -12.95
N GLY A 356 6.14 -4.44 -13.41
CA GLY A 356 6.88 -3.19 -13.46
C GLY A 356 6.17 -2.11 -14.27
N GLY A 357 5.70 -2.45 -15.46
CA GLY A 357 4.99 -1.50 -16.33
C GLY A 357 3.70 -0.94 -15.70
N ALA A 358 2.96 -1.77 -14.97
CA ALA A 358 1.74 -1.37 -14.27
C ALA A 358 2.04 -0.57 -12.99
N THR A 359 2.97 -1.06 -12.17
CA THR A 359 3.29 -0.47 -10.85
C THR A 359 4.01 0.86 -10.98
N LEU A 360 4.85 1.04 -12.00
CA LEU A 360 5.53 2.31 -12.26
C LEU A 360 4.52 3.45 -12.44
N LEU A 361 3.47 3.23 -13.23
CA LEU A 361 2.41 4.23 -13.39
C LEU A 361 1.61 4.43 -12.09
N MET A 362 1.33 3.35 -11.37
CA MET A 362 0.60 3.41 -10.10
C MET A 362 1.35 4.27 -9.08
N PHE A 363 2.65 4.06 -8.89
CA PHE A 363 3.47 4.86 -7.96
C PHE A 363 3.58 6.31 -8.41
N GLY A 364 3.75 6.55 -9.71
CA GLY A 364 3.72 7.89 -10.28
C GLY A 364 2.40 8.62 -10.03
N THR A 365 1.26 7.94 -10.13
CA THR A 365 -0.06 8.53 -9.86
C THR A 365 -0.27 8.84 -8.37
N VAL A 366 0.26 8.01 -7.47
CA VAL A 366 0.26 8.30 -6.02
C VAL A 366 1.04 9.58 -5.75
N ALA A 367 2.28 9.68 -6.24
CA ALA A 367 3.09 10.89 -6.10
C ALA A 367 2.40 12.14 -6.67
N ALA A 368 1.81 12.04 -7.86
CA ALA A 368 1.10 13.14 -8.51
C ALA A 368 -0.16 13.58 -7.74
N ALA A 369 -0.90 12.64 -7.14
CA ALA A 369 -2.08 12.96 -6.33
C ALA A 369 -1.68 13.75 -5.08
N VAL A 370 -0.58 13.36 -4.43
CA VAL A 370 -0.10 14.03 -3.22
C VAL A 370 0.49 15.42 -3.50
N ILE A 371 1.14 15.61 -4.64
CA ILE A 371 1.59 16.94 -5.06
C ILE A 371 0.41 17.92 -5.10
N ARG A 372 -0.78 17.49 -5.56
CA ARG A 372 -1.99 18.33 -5.50
C ARG A 372 -2.42 18.67 -4.08
N ILE A 373 -2.32 17.71 -3.15
CA ILE A 373 -2.69 17.92 -1.74
C ILE A 373 -1.74 18.93 -1.11
N ILE A 374 -0.44 18.80 -1.35
CA ILE A 374 0.57 19.74 -0.85
C ILE A 374 0.37 21.12 -1.47
N ALA A 375 0.15 21.20 -2.78
CA ALA A 375 -0.06 22.48 -3.49
C ALA A 375 -1.34 23.22 -3.07
N ALA A 376 -2.31 22.51 -2.50
CA ALA A 376 -3.54 23.10 -1.97
C ALA A 376 -3.36 23.71 -0.55
N GLN A 377 -2.20 23.50 0.10
CA GLN A 377 -1.86 24.08 1.38
C GLN A 377 -1.18 25.45 1.19
N ASP A 378 -1.29 26.33 2.17
CA ASP A 378 -0.49 27.54 2.23
C ASP A 378 0.99 27.17 2.48
N ILE A 379 1.77 27.16 1.40
CA ILE A 379 3.21 26.83 1.46
C ILE A 379 3.97 28.08 1.91
N ASN A 380 3.90 28.40 3.20
CA ASN A 380 4.69 29.44 3.82
C ASN A 380 6.16 29.03 3.96
N ARG A 381 7.01 29.95 4.43
CA ARG A 381 8.45 29.72 4.60
C ARG A 381 8.76 28.49 5.47
N LYS A 382 7.98 28.25 6.54
CA LYS A 382 8.12 27.06 7.39
C LYS A 382 7.83 25.79 6.59
N ALA A 383 6.69 25.73 5.89
CA ALA A 383 6.30 24.59 5.09
C ALA A 383 7.34 24.26 4.00
N THR A 384 7.89 25.30 3.34
CA THR A 384 8.96 25.13 2.35
C THR A 384 10.22 24.50 2.95
N LEU A 385 10.65 24.93 4.14
CA LEU A 385 11.83 24.36 4.80
C LEU A 385 11.59 22.91 5.24
N VAL A 386 10.43 22.61 5.83
CA VAL A 386 10.06 21.25 6.22
C VAL A 386 10.06 20.33 5.01
N LEU A 387 9.48 20.76 3.90
CA LEU A 387 9.41 20.01 2.65
C LEU A 387 10.80 19.76 2.06
N ALA A 388 11.62 20.83 1.98
CA ALA A 388 12.97 20.75 1.42
C ALA A 388 13.86 19.77 2.20
N VAL A 389 13.94 19.90 3.53
CA VAL A 389 14.80 19.05 4.36
C VAL A 389 14.31 17.58 4.32
N SER A 390 13.00 17.38 4.41
CA SER A 390 12.43 16.01 4.44
C SER A 390 12.62 15.27 3.12
N LEU A 391 12.39 15.94 1.99
CA LEU A 391 12.61 15.35 0.67
C LEU A 391 14.10 15.11 0.41
N SER A 392 14.96 16.08 0.76
CA SER A 392 16.41 15.96 0.54
C SER A 392 16.99 14.78 1.31
N LEU A 393 16.67 14.63 2.60
CA LEU A 393 17.19 13.54 3.41
C LEU A 393 16.54 12.20 3.05
N GLY A 394 15.22 12.17 2.83
CA GLY A 394 14.52 10.95 2.47
C GLY A 394 14.97 10.39 1.11
N LEU A 395 14.93 11.20 0.05
CA LEU A 395 15.38 10.77 -1.27
C LEU A 395 16.91 10.59 -1.33
N GLY A 396 17.67 11.40 -0.59
CA GLY A 396 19.13 11.27 -0.53
C GLY A 396 19.56 9.88 -0.07
N VAL A 397 18.96 9.35 1.00
CA VAL A 397 19.25 8.00 1.50
C VAL A 397 18.72 6.92 0.54
N GLU A 398 17.56 7.14 -0.08
CA GLU A 398 16.98 6.18 -1.03
C GLU A 398 17.85 6.02 -2.29
N LEU A 399 18.45 7.12 -2.76
CA LEU A 399 19.30 7.15 -3.95
C LEU A 399 20.74 6.67 -3.65
N MET A 400 21.26 6.98 -2.46
CA MET A 400 22.64 6.69 -2.05
C MET A 400 22.66 6.01 -0.67
N PRO A 401 22.16 4.76 -0.55
CA PRO A 401 22.09 4.05 0.73
C PRO A 401 23.47 3.81 1.37
N ASP A 402 24.53 3.78 0.56
CA ASP A 402 25.91 3.56 1.01
C ASP A 402 26.44 4.69 1.90
N ILE A 403 25.78 5.87 1.94
CA ILE A 403 26.11 6.96 2.87
C ILE A 403 26.03 6.52 4.33
N LEU A 404 25.23 5.51 4.62
CA LEU A 404 25.07 4.91 5.94
C LEU A 404 26.03 3.71 6.18
N GLY A 405 26.94 3.42 5.25
CA GLY A 405 27.82 2.26 5.29
C GLY A 405 28.66 2.14 6.55
N ALA A 406 29.12 3.26 7.09
CA ALA A 406 29.91 3.33 8.33
C ALA A 406 29.03 3.43 9.61
N ALA A 407 27.71 3.57 9.48
CA ALA A 407 26.82 3.71 10.63
C ALA A 407 26.60 2.37 11.35
N PRO A 408 26.38 2.40 12.69
CA PRO A 408 25.97 1.20 13.43
C PRO A 408 24.77 0.51 12.82
N GLN A 409 24.68 -0.81 12.94
CA GLN A 409 23.62 -1.62 12.33
C GLN A 409 22.21 -1.14 12.67
N VAL A 410 21.98 -0.68 13.91
CA VAL A 410 20.68 -0.13 14.34
C VAL A 410 20.33 1.14 13.55
N ILE A 411 21.28 2.08 13.43
CA ILE A 411 21.08 3.32 12.67
C ILE A 411 20.83 3.00 11.19
N ARG A 412 21.62 2.10 10.64
CA ARG A 412 21.45 1.64 9.25
C ARG A 412 20.08 1.00 9.04
N GLY A 413 19.63 0.11 9.94
CA GLY A 413 18.32 -0.51 9.87
C GLY A 413 17.15 0.49 9.91
N ILE A 414 17.29 1.58 10.68
CA ILE A 414 16.25 2.61 10.82
C ILE A 414 16.24 3.56 9.62
N PHE A 415 17.39 4.08 9.23
CA PHE A 415 17.52 5.17 8.26
C PHE A 415 17.83 4.72 6.84
N SER A 416 17.90 3.41 6.56
CA SER A 416 18.08 2.88 5.20
C SER A 416 16.89 3.11 4.27
N SER A 417 15.70 3.33 4.82
CA SER A 417 14.49 3.64 4.05
C SER A 417 14.32 5.15 3.92
N GLY A 418 14.18 5.64 2.69
CA GLY A 418 13.89 7.04 2.42
C GLY A 418 12.56 7.51 3.02
N ILE A 419 11.57 6.60 3.09
CA ILE A 419 10.26 6.86 3.72
C ILE A 419 10.43 7.12 5.22
N THR A 420 11.18 6.26 5.91
CA THR A 420 11.43 6.41 7.36
C THR A 420 12.22 7.68 7.64
N THR A 421 13.33 7.86 6.92
CA THR A 421 14.22 9.03 7.11
C THR A 421 13.50 10.33 6.84
N GLY A 422 12.84 10.44 5.70
CA GLY A 422 12.13 11.67 5.34
C GLY A 422 10.86 11.89 6.16
N GLY A 423 10.14 10.84 6.53
CA GLY A 423 8.96 10.93 7.40
C GLY A 423 9.30 11.41 8.81
N LEU A 424 10.34 10.83 9.44
CA LEU A 424 10.84 11.31 10.74
C LEU A 424 11.35 12.74 10.64
N THR A 425 12.07 13.06 9.57
CA THR A 425 12.54 14.42 9.33
C THR A 425 11.38 15.40 9.20
N ALA A 426 10.31 15.04 8.50
CA ALA A 426 9.11 15.87 8.37
C ALA A 426 8.47 16.19 9.73
N ILE A 427 8.33 15.15 10.57
CA ILE A 427 7.81 15.30 11.93
C ILE A 427 8.70 16.22 12.76
N LEU A 428 10.00 15.94 12.82
CA LEU A 428 10.96 16.70 13.63
C LEU A 428 11.09 18.14 13.11
N ALA A 429 11.22 18.32 11.80
CA ALA A 429 11.31 19.64 11.20
C ALA A 429 10.04 20.47 11.46
N ASN A 430 8.85 19.85 11.36
CA ASN A 430 7.60 20.56 11.67
C ASN A 430 7.52 21.02 13.14
N LEU A 431 8.10 20.24 14.07
CA LEU A 431 8.14 20.58 15.50
C LEU A 431 9.18 21.67 15.81
N PHE A 432 10.37 21.54 15.26
CA PHE A 432 11.51 22.37 15.66
C PHE A 432 11.71 23.64 14.82
N ILE A 433 11.30 23.64 13.55
CA ILE A 433 11.42 24.82 12.70
C ILE A 433 10.36 25.84 13.13
N ARG A 434 10.82 26.89 13.80
CA ARG A 434 10.04 28.09 14.14
C ARG A 434 10.51 29.23 13.24
N VAL A 435 9.68 29.64 12.31
CA VAL A 435 9.94 30.83 11.48
C VAL A 435 9.21 31.99 12.15
N LYS A 436 9.90 33.07 12.46
CA LYS A 436 9.23 34.33 12.80
C LYS A 436 8.52 34.79 11.52
N GLU A 437 7.22 34.88 11.55
CA GLU A 437 6.48 35.60 10.51
C GLU A 437 6.91 37.04 10.61
N ASP A 438 7.54 37.56 9.57
CA ASP A 438 7.71 39.00 9.42
C ASP A 438 6.28 39.57 9.35
N GLN A 439 5.90 40.32 10.37
CA GLN A 439 4.70 41.14 10.33
C GLN A 439 4.92 42.14 9.19
N THR A 440 4.47 41.77 7.99
CA THR A 440 4.33 42.75 6.92
C THR A 440 3.15 43.63 7.33
N GLU A 441 3.49 44.88 7.69
CA GLU A 441 2.58 46.00 7.82
C GLU A 441 1.75 46.24 6.55
#